data_c0f160e0ed7f4f3b731fb7d7efa5ad83
#
_entry.id   c0f160e0ed7f4f3b731fb7d7efa5ad83
#
_cell.length_a   1.000
_cell.length_b   1.000
_cell.length_c   1.000
_cell.angle_alpha   90.00
_cell.angle_beta   90.00
_cell.angle_gamma   90.00
#
_symmetry.space_group_name_H-M   'P 1'
#
loop_
_entity.id
_entity.type
_entity.pdbx_description
1 polymer ?
#
loop_
_entity_poly.entity_id
_entity_poly.type
_entity_poly.pdbx_seq_one_letter_code
_entity_poly.pdbx_strand_id
1 'polypeptide(L)'
;AGKVGADGKTPTKWIGGYREGGTLGELYGYSQDHIFRDWDDVKANANKRIDNIAKLYGPGLADEVNPQTGVLYKNSTGWKAIEPGDVCWEDINEDGIINSLDRKVLGNSRPTVTGGWTSTLSYKNLSLFARFDYALGHTIYNDLKARSMGQYQGQFNLIENVEDMWTETNPGASYPAFSYADQLNKQNIWREGSKFFEKAGYMALREITLSYTLPRTWIKAMKMANANV
;
A
#
# COMPACT_ATOMS: atom_id res chain seq x y z
N ALA A 1 -24.87 8.18 -1.86
CA ALA A 1 -23.84 8.30 -2.87
C ALA A 1 -23.50 6.90 -3.36
N GLY A 2 -23.63 6.68 -4.68
CA GLY A 2 -23.28 5.40 -5.28
C GLY A 2 -21.79 5.12 -5.13
N LYS A 3 -21.44 3.90 -4.73
CA LYS A 3 -20.08 3.44 -4.79
C LYS A 3 -19.76 3.03 -6.23
N VAL A 4 -18.53 3.22 -6.65
CA VAL A 4 -18.10 2.91 -8.00
C VAL A 4 -17.53 1.49 -8.13
N GLY A 5 -17.39 1.00 -9.34
CA GLY A 5 -16.78 -0.28 -9.67
C GLY A 5 -15.27 -0.30 -9.51
N ALA A 6 -14.64 -1.37 -10.00
CA ALA A 6 -13.19 -1.52 -9.95
C ALA A 6 -12.44 -0.49 -10.79
N ASP A 7 -13.09 0.04 -11.82
CA ASP A 7 -12.58 1.09 -12.72
C ASP A 7 -12.68 2.51 -12.12
N GLY A 8 -13.35 2.64 -10.94
CA GLY A 8 -13.60 3.92 -10.30
C GLY A 8 -14.66 4.78 -10.97
N LYS A 9 -15.17 4.41 -12.13
CA LYS A 9 -16.11 5.23 -12.94
C LYS A 9 -17.51 4.64 -12.99
N THR A 10 -17.63 3.34 -13.16
CA THR A 10 -18.91 2.68 -13.38
C THR A 10 -19.66 2.49 -12.05
N PRO A 11 -20.89 3.03 -11.89
CA PRO A 11 -21.69 2.76 -10.72
C PRO A 11 -21.97 1.25 -10.58
N THR A 12 -21.83 0.73 -9.36
CA THR A 12 -22.05 -0.67 -9.10
C THR A 12 -22.73 -0.89 -7.74
N LYS A 13 -23.38 -2.01 -7.60
CA LYS A 13 -24.08 -2.35 -6.37
C LYS A 13 -23.10 -2.92 -5.34
N TRP A 14 -23.26 -2.46 -4.09
CA TRP A 14 -22.47 -2.93 -2.95
C TRP A 14 -23.39 -3.52 -1.88
N ILE A 15 -23.03 -4.68 -1.38
CA ILE A 15 -23.76 -5.39 -0.33
C ILE A 15 -22.76 -5.84 0.72
N GLY A 16 -22.96 -5.41 1.97
CA GLY A 16 -22.11 -5.83 3.09
C GLY A 16 -20.60 -5.51 2.92
N GLY A 17 -20.27 -4.47 2.18
CA GLY A 17 -18.87 -4.12 1.89
C GLY A 17 -18.28 -4.80 0.65
N TYR A 18 -19.04 -5.66 -0.01
CA TYR A 18 -18.62 -6.34 -1.24
C TYR A 18 -19.27 -5.72 -2.47
N ARG A 19 -18.53 -5.68 -3.55
CA ARG A 19 -18.99 -5.18 -4.85
C ARG A 19 -19.63 -6.31 -5.66
N GLU A 20 -20.76 -6.06 -6.29
CA GLU A 20 -21.38 -7.00 -7.24
C GLU A 20 -20.42 -7.23 -8.43
N GLY A 21 -20.18 -8.49 -8.77
CA GLY A 21 -19.21 -8.89 -9.80
C GLY A 21 -17.73 -8.75 -9.40
N GLY A 22 -17.44 -8.32 -8.16
CA GLY A 22 -16.09 -8.26 -7.63
C GLY A 22 -15.62 -9.58 -7.01
N THR A 23 -14.31 -9.68 -6.78
CA THR A 23 -13.71 -10.82 -6.08
C THR A 23 -13.61 -10.56 -4.58
N LEU A 24 -13.69 -11.62 -3.78
CA LEU A 24 -13.48 -11.48 -2.34
C LEU A 24 -12.04 -11.03 -2.04
N GLY A 25 -11.90 -10.07 -1.13
CA GLY A 25 -10.59 -9.57 -0.70
C GLY A 25 -10.04 -8.42 -1.53
N GLU A 26 -10.84 -7.81 -2.41
CA GLU A 26 -10.45 -6.59 -3.13
C GLU A 26 -10.03 -5.50 -2.14
N LEU A 27 -8.90 -4.87 -2.42
CA LEU A 27 -8.35 -3.75 -1.65
C LEU A 27 -8.55 -2.47 -2.46
N TYR A 28 -9.22 -1.51 -1.86
CA TYR A 28 -9.52 -0.21 -2.46
C TYR A 28 -8.67 0.87 -1.84
N GLY A 29 -8.09 1.71 -2.68
CA GLY A 29 -7.30 2.85 -2.25
C GLY A 29 -7.27 3.93 -3.31
N TYR A 30 -6.61 5.03 -2.98
CA TYR A 30 -6.38 6.14 -3.88
C TYR A 30 -5.16 5.87 -4.75
N SER A 31 -5.28 6.13 -6.05
CA SER A 31 -4.13 6.04 -6.95
C SER A 31 -3.32 7.32 -6.87
N GLN A 32 -2.05 7.18 -6.54
CA GLN A 32 -1.09 8.26 -6.65
C GLN A 32 -0.54 8.27 -8.08
N ASP A 33 -0.66 9.40 -8.76
CA ASP A 33 -0.03 9.63 -10.05
C ASP A 33 1.46 9.95 -9.85
N HIS A 34 1.75 11.10 -9.23
CA HIS A 34 3.10 11.52 -8.87
C HIS A 34 3.10 12.40 -7.61
N ILE A 35 4.26 12.94 -7.25
CA ILE A 35 4.41 13.97 -6.23
C ILE A 35 4.76 15.27 -6.96
N PHE A 36 4.07 16.34 -6.65
CA PHE A 36 4.34 17.64 -7.26
C PHE A 36 5.78 18.07 -6.99
N ARG A 37 6.56 18.27 -8.04
CA ARG A 37 7.99 18.56 -7.95
C ARG A 37 8.26 20.02 -7.59
N ASP A 38 7.54 20.92 -8.23
CA ASP A 38 7.69 22.37 -8.13
C ASP A 38 6.38 23.09 -8.40
N TRP A 39 6.40 24.41 -8.35
CA TRP A 39 5.21 25.24 -8.58
C TRP A 39 4.69 25.21 -10.02
N ASP A 40 5.53 24.91 -10.99
CA ASP A 40 5.08 24.80 -12.38
C ASP A 40 4.31 23.49 -12.59
N ASP A 41 4.76 22.42 -11.98
CA ASP A 41 4.03 21.15 -11.93
C ASP A 41 2.68 21.31 -11.19
N VAL A 42 2.67 22.00 -10.04
CA VAL A 42 1.43 22.31 -9.30
C VAL A 42 0.46 23.09 -10.18
N LYS A 43 0.91 24.14 -10.87
CA LYS A 43 0.06 24.95 -11.76
C LYS A 43 -0.49 24.16 -12.95
N ALA A 44 0.32 23.22 -13.48
CA ALA A 44 -0.08 22.42 -14.62
C ALA A 44 -1.11 21.32 -14.26
N ASN A 45 -0.98 20.72 -13.06
CA ASN A 45 -1.66 19.49 -12.72
C ASN A 45 -2.60 19.56 -11.51
N ALA A 46 -2.46 20.55 -10.63
CA ALA A 46 -3.24 20.67 -9.39
C ALA A 46 -4.54 21.48 -9.56
N ASN A 47 -5.28 21.24 -10.63
CA ASN A 47 -6.53 21.94 -10.88
C ASN A 47 -7.74 21.23 -10.25
N LYS A 48 -7.59 20.76 -9.01
CA LYS A 48 -8.53 19.89 -8.31
C LYS A 48 -8.76 20.37 -6.87
N ARG A 49 -9.87 19.94 -6.31
CA ARG A 49 -10.12 20.01 -4.87
C ARG A 49 -9.91 18.66 -4.23
N ILE A 50 -9.12 18.61 -3.18
CA ILE A 50 -8.97 17.39 -2.36
C ILE A 50 -9.91 17.54 -1.16
N ASP A 51 -10.90 16.67 -1.09
CA ASP A 51 -11.87 16.67 0.01
C ASP A 51 -11.29 15.92 1.21
N ASN A 52 -10.76 16.70 2.12
CA ASN A 52 -10.18 16.25 3.39
C ASN A 52 -10.54 17.25 4.50
N ILE A 53 -10.02 17.04 5.69
CA ILE A 53 -10.27 17.95 6.83
C ILE A 53 -9.78 19.38 6.54
N ALA A 54 -8.66 19.53 5.87
CA ALA A 54 -8.05 20.83 5.56
C ALA A 54 -8.58 21.47 4.25
N LYS A 55 -9.34 20.73 3.45
CA LYS A 55 -9.90 21.19 2.15
C LYS A 55 -8.83 21.82 1.27
N LEU A 56 -8.00 20.99 0.67
CA LEU A 56 -6.95 21.42 -0.24
C LEU A 56 -7.52 21.78 -1.62
N TYR A 57 -7.06 22.86 -2.18
CA TYR A 57 -7.47 23.36 -3.50
C TYR A 57 -6.25 23.62 -4.36
N GLY A 58 -6.33 23.22 -5.62
CA GLY A 58 -5.34 23.60 -6.62
C GLY A 58 -5.40 25.10 -6.96
N PRO A 59 -4.33 25.66 -7.51
CA PRO A 59 -4.22 27.09 -7.80
C PRO A 59 -5.29 27.58 -8.80
N GLY A 60 -5.72 26.74 -9.73
CA GLY A 60 -6.80 27.07 -10.66
C GLY A 60 -8.17 27.26 -10.03
N LEU A 61 -8.39 26.72 -8.82
CA LEU A 61 -9.64 26.85 -8.09
C LEU A 61 -9.61 27.98 -7.04
N ALA A 62 -8.43 28.46 -6.65
CA ALA A 62 -8.29 29.41 -5.55
C ALA A 62 -9.11 30.70 -5.76
N ASP A 63 -9.14 31.18 -6.99
CA ASP A 63 -9.83 32.44 -7.38
C ASP A 63 -11.25 32.20 -7.93
N GLU A 64 -11.73 30.97 -7.96
CA GLU A 64 -13.11 30.65 -8.35
C GLU A 64 -14.07 30.83 -7.17
N VAL A 65 -15.32 31.16 -7.50
CA VAL A 65 -16.40 31.28 -6.53
C VAL A 65 -17.02 29.91 -6.31
N ASN A 66 -17.07 29.48 -5.05
CA ASN A 66 -17.81 28.28 -4.69
C ASN A 66 -19.31 28.51 -4.97
N PRO A 67 -19.93 27.74 -5.88
CA PRO A 67 -21.33 27.98 -6.29
C PRO A 67 -22.34 27.71 -5.16
N GLN A 68 -21.96 27.00 -4.10
CA GLN A 68 -22.83 26.70 -2.96
C GLN A 68 -22.81 27.80 -1.90
N THR A 69 -21.68 28.48 -1.74
CA THR A 69 -21.49 29.48 -0.68
C THR A 69 -21.38 30.92 -1.20
N GLY A 70 -21.13 31.12 -2.50
CA GLY A 70 -20.89 32.43 -3.10
C GLY A 70 -19.55 33.06 -2.70
N VAL A 71 -18.65 32.33 -2.05
CA VAL A 71 -17.36 32.83 -1.56
C VAL A 71 -16.23 32.23 -2.39
N LEU A 72 -15.18 32.99 -2.65
CA LEU A 72 -13.97 32.48 -3.30
C LEU A 72 -13.40 31.32 -2.50
N TYR A 73 -12.93 30.24 -3.18
CA TYR A 73 -12.39 29.08 -2.50
C TYR A 73 -11.23 29.41 -1.54
N LYS A 74 -10.34 30.33 -1.92
CA LYS A 74 -9.24 30.81 -1.05
C LYS A 74 -9.70 31.50 0.24
N ASN A 75 -10.93 31.98 0.28
CA ASN A 75 -11.52 32.64 1.44
C ASN A 75 -12.41 31.68 2.28
N SER A 76 -12.54 30.43 1.87
CA SER A 76 -13.35 29.48 2.63
C SER A 76 -12.64 29.01 3.90
N THR A 77 -13.41 28.72 4.94
CA THR A 77 -12.88 28.24 6.22
C THR A 77 -12.11 26.92 6.02
N GLY A 78 -10.89 26.87 6.54
CA GLY A 78 -10.03 25.69 6.45
C GLY A 78 -9.36 25.50 5.09
N TRP A 79 -9.38 26.50 4.22
CA TRP A 79 -8.69 26.46 2.94
C TRP A 79 -7.16 26.31 3.12
N LYS A 80 -6.57 25.46 2.30
CA LYS A 80 -5.12 25.34 2.13
C LYS A 80 -4.82 25.14 0.65
N ALA A 81 -3.67 25.63 0.22
CA ALA A 81 -3.17 25.39 -1.13
C ALA A 81 -2.54 24.00 -1.25
N ILE A 82 -2.68 23.42 -2.43
CA ILE A 82 -1.81 22.32 -2.86
C ILE A 82 -0.46 22.94 -3.20
N GLU A 83 0.62 22.32 -2.71
CA GLU A 83 1.99 22.86 -2.79
C GLU A 83 2.93 21.78 -3.35
N PRO A 84 4.13 22.15 -3.82
CA PRO A 84 5.18 21.20 -4.13
C PRO A 84 5.44 20.25 -2.96
N GLY A 85 5.63 18.96 -3.25
CA GLY A 85 5.75 17.92 -2.24
C GLY A 85 4.42 17.27 -1.84
N ASP A 86 3.28 17.81 -2.22
CA ASP A 86 1.99 17.13 -2.05
C ASP A 86 1.78 16.04 -3.10
N VAL A 87 0.91 15.09 -2.81
CA VAL A 87 0.58 14.01 -3.74
C VAL A 87 -0.42 14.49 -4.78
N CYS A 88 -0.10 14.28 -6.05
CA CYS A 88 -1.05 14.35 -7.14
C CYS A 88 -1.89 13.07 -7.17
N TRP A 89 -3.15 13.17 -6.78
CA TRP A 89 -4.08 12.06 -6.79
C TRP A 89 -4.79 11.94 -8.14
N GLU A 90 -5.01 10.72 -8.59
CA GLU A 90 -5.78 10.45 -9.79
C GLU A 90 -7.27 10.71 -9.52
N ASP A 91 -7.87 11.56 -10.33
CA ASP A 91 -9.30 11.85 -10.35
C ASP A 91 -9.96 10.83 -11.30
N ILE A 92 -10.51 9.78 -10.74
CA ILE A 92 -10.98 8.61 -11.51
C ILE A 92 -12.29 8.93 -12.22
N ASN A 93 -13.18 9.67 -11.57
CA ASN A 93 -14.50 10.00 -12.12
C ASN A 93 -14.52 11.35 -12.88
N GLU A 94 -13.39 12.05 -12.91
CA GLU A 94 -13.18 13.32 -13.63
C GLU A 94 -14.15 14.45 -13.19
N ASP A 95 -14.52 14.45 -11.89
CA ASP A 95 -15.40 15.50 -11.34
C ASP A 95 -14.66 16.70 -10.74
N GLY A 96 -13.32 16.67 -10.75
CA GLY A 96 -12.45 17.70 -10.19
C GLY A 96 -12.34 17.67 -8.67
N ILE A 97 -12.85 16.63 -8.01
CA ILE A 97 -12.85 16.51 -6.54
C ILE A 97 -12.30 15.17 -6.12
N ILE A 98 -11.15 15.13 -5.52
CA ILE A 98 -10.58 13.89 -4.96
C ILE A 98 -11.30 13.55 -3.66
N ASN A 99 -12.10 12.49 -3.69
CA ASN A 99 -12.90 12.02 -2.55
C ASN A 99 -13.03 10.49 -2.55
N SER A 100 -13.97 9.94 -1.78
CA SER A 100 -14.15 8.48 -1.68
C SER A 100 -14.62 7.80 -2.98
N LEU A 101 -15.05 8.57 -3.98
CA LEU A 101 -15.45 8.04 -5.29
C LEU A 101 -14.24 7.76 -6.19
N ASP A 102 -13.07 8.34 -5.88
CA ASP A 102 -11.81 8.14 -6.61
C ASP A 102 -11.00 6.95 -6.10
N ARG A 103 -11.59 6.10 -5.28
CA ARG A 103 -10.95 4.86 -4.85
C ARG A 103 -11.18 3.77 -5.88
N LYS A 104 -10.09 3.14 -6.34
CA LYS A 104 -10.12 1.98 -7.24
C LYS A 104 -9.53 0.73 -6.58
N VAL A 105 -9.72 -0.42 -7.22
CA VAL A 105 -9.08 -1.67 -6.79
C VAL A 105 -7.59 -1.58 -7.06
N LEU A 106 -6.78 -1.64 -6.00
CA LEU A 106 -5.32 -1.62 -6.06
C LEU A 106 -4.71 -3.02 -5.95
N GLY A 107 -5.50 -4.00 -5.56
CA GLY A 107 -5.07 -5.39 -5.46
C GLY A 107 -6.10 -6.26 -4.78
N ASN A 108 -5.70 -7.48 -4.45
CA ASN A 108 -6.52 -8.43 -3.70
C ASN A 108 -5.71 -9.00 -2.53
N SER A 109 -6.30 -9.05 -1.35
CA SER A 109 -5.66 -9.60 -0.14
C SER A 109 -5.55 -11.13 -0.16
N ARG A 110 -6.30 -11.79 -1.05
CA ARG A 110 -6.29 -13.25 -1.17
C ARG A 110 -5.28 -13.69 -2.22
N PRO A 111 -4.44 -14.69 -1.93
CA PRO A 111 -3.59 -15.30 -2.93
C PRO A 111 -4.41 -15.90 -4.07
N THR A 112 -3.96 -15.68 -5.29
CA THR A 112 -4.55 -16.31 -6.49
C THR A 112 -4.17 -17.78 -6.57
N VAL A 113 -2.93 -18.07 -6.15
CA VAL A 113 -2.38 -19.44 -6.16
C VAL A 113 -1.67 -19.70 -4.84
N THR A 114 -2.00 -20.83 -4.22
CA THR A 114 -1.30 -21.34 -3.03
C THR A 114 -0.94 -22.80 -3.24
N GLY A 115 0.16 -23.23 -2.66
CA GLY A 115 0.54 -24.61 -2.74
C GLY A 115 1.78 -24.92 -1.91
N GLY A 116 2.14 -26.19 -1.90
CA GLY A 116 3.34 -26.68 -1.27
C GLY A 116 3.94 -27.86 -2.03
N TRP A 117 5.23 -28.02 -1.86
CA TRP A 117 5.95 -29.14 -2.42
C TRP A 117 6.84 -29.76 -1.35
N THR A 118 6.78 -31.09 -1.24
CA THR A 118 7.58 -31.89 -0.31
C THR A 118 8.37 -32.88 -1.11
N SER A 119 9.66 -33.01 -0.83
CA SER A 119 10.54 -34.02 -1.44
C SER A 119 11.32 -34.73 -0.38
N THR A 120 11.44 -36.05 -0.59
CA THR A 120 12.31 -36.91 0.20
C THR A 120 13.22 -37.69 -0.75
N LEU A 121 14.50 -37.42 -0.65
CA LEU A 121 15.54 -38.11 -1.42
C LEU A 121 16.32 -39.02 -0.48
N SER A 122 16.41 -40.32 -0.78
CA SER A 122 17.15 -41.27 0.04
C SER A 122 18.19 -41.99 -0.82
N TYR A 123 19.40 -42.03 -0.30
CA TYR A 123 20.49 -42.79 -0.91
C TYR A 123 21.27 -43.54 0.17
N LYS A 124 21.23 -44.88 0.13
CA LYS A 124 21.82 -45.74 1.17
C LYS A 124 21.28 -45.36 2.57
N ASN A 125 22.18 -44.86 3.42
CA ASN A 125 21.88 -44.49 4.79
C ASN A 125 21.59 -42.98 4.95
N LEU A 126 21.61 -42.21 3.85
CA LEU A 126 21.39 -40.78 3.86
C LEU A 126 19.99 -40.46 3.34
N SER A 127 19.26 -39.61 4.02
CA SER A 127 17.98 -39.07 3.58
C SER A 127 17.97 -37.54 3.69
N LEU A 128 17.54 -36.89 2.64
CA LEU A 128 17.29 -35.44 2.58
C LEU A 128 15.79 -35.21 2.43
N PHE A 129 15.22 -34.52 3.37
CA PHE A 129 13.84 -34.04 3.31
C PHE A 129 13.82 -32.53 3.09
N ALA A 130 12.97 -32.05 2.19
CA ALA A 130 12.76 -30.62 1.98
C ALA A 130 11.26 -30.33 1.79
N ARG A 131 10.78 -29.25 2.41
CA ARG A 131 9.40 -28.77 2.28
C ARG A 131 9.37 -27.28 1.96
N PHE A 132 8.66 -26.97 0.89
CA PHE A 132 8.39 -25.61 0.44
C PHE A 132 6.90 -25.33 0.50
N ASP A 133 6.54 -24.08 0.77
CA ASP A 133 5.20 -23.56 0.51
C ASP A 133 5.29 -22.20 -0.18
N TYR A 134 4.22 -21.87 -0.88
CA TYR A 134 4.12 -20.60 -1.58
C TYR A 134 2.68 -20.08 -1.59
N ALA A 135 2.57 -18.75 -1.64
CA ALA A 135 1.33 -18.03 -1.88
C ALA A 135 1.62 -16.84 -2.78
N LEU A 136 0.96 -16.76 -3.92
CA LEU A 136 1.26 -15.79 -4.96
C LEU A 136 0.02 -14.99 -5.36
N GLY A 137 0.25 -13.78 -5.88
CA GLY A 137 -0.80 -12.95 -6.49
C GLY A 137 -1.62 -12.13 -5.50
N HIS A 138 -1.23 -12.07 -4.22
CA HIS A 138 -1.91 -11.21 -3.26
C HIS A 138 -1.15 -9.91 -2.99
N THR A 139 -1.90 -8.94 -2.52
CA THR A 139 -1.44 -7.59 -2.17
C THR A 139 -1.77 -7.33 -0.71
N ILE A 140 -0.91 -6.61 0.00
CA ILE A 140 -1.16 -6.13 1.35
C ILE A 140 -1.07 -4.61 1.39
N TYR A 141 -1.81 -3.99 2.30
CA TYR A 141 -1.56 -2.62 2.71
C TYR A 141 -0.51 -2.64 3.82
N ASN A 142 0.64 -2.00 3.57
CA ASN A 142 1.74 -1.91 4.54
C ASN A 142 1.48 -0.77 5.54
N ASP A 143 0.57 -1.03 6.47
CA ASP A 143 0.16 -0.09 7.51
C ASP A 143 1.34 0.31 8.41
N LEU A 144 2.24 -0.62 8.72
CA LEU A 144 3.42 -0.33 9.52
C LEU A 144 4.32 0.72 8.85
N LYS A 145 4.55 0.57 7.55
CA LYS A 145 5.33 1.53 6.76
C LYS A 145 4.64 2.90 6.70
N ALA A 146 3.34 2.93 6.42
CA ALA A 146 2.58 4.17 6.39
C ALA A 146 2.65 4.92 7.73
N ARG A 147 2.46 4.21 8.84
CA ARG A 147 2.57 4.78 10.20
C ARG A 147 3.96 5.31 10.49
N SER A 148 4.99 4.52 10.18
CA SER A 148 6.39 4.88 10.43
C SER A 148 6.92 5.98 9.50
N MET A 149 6.19 6.31 8.43
CA MET A 149 6.45 7.43 7.53
C MET A 149 5.80 8.76 7.98
N GLY A 150 5.13 8.79 9.13
CA GLY A 150 4.53 10.00 9.68
C GLY A 150 3.01 10.12 9.47
N GLN A 151 2.32 9.00 9.23
CA GLN A 151 0.85 8.99 9.08
C GLN A 151 0.14 9.52 10.32
N TYR A 152 0.67 9.22 11.51
CA TYR A 152 0.08 9.60 12.79
C TYR A 152 0.81 10.77 13.43
N GLN A 153 0.07 11.49 14.28
CA GLN A 153 0.64 12.47 15.20
C GLN A 153 1.29 11.78 16.39
N GLY A 154 2.31 12.41 16.95
CA GLY A 154 2.91 12.02 18.22
C GLY A 154 4.37 11.62 18.13
N GLN A 155 4.88 11.06 19.23
CA GLN A 155 6.29 10.70 19.40
C GLN A 155 6.55 9.29 18.88
N PHE A 156 6.41 9.08 17.57
CA PHE A 156 6.75 7.81 16.94
C PHE A 156 8.12 7.90 16.25
N ASN A 157 8.89 6.83 16.36
CA ASN A 157 10.11 6.71 15.58
C ASN A 157 9.75 6.55 14.11
N LEU A 158 10.43 7.31 13.26
CA LEU A 158 10.33 7.22 11.82
C LEU A 158 11.32 6.18 11.30
N ILE A 159 11.04 5.61 10.14
CA ILE A 159 11.96 4.70 9.44
C ILE A 159 12.89 5.46 8.50
N GLU A 160 13.98 4.84 8.11
CA GLU A 160 15.00 5.41 7.19
C GLU A 160 14.41 5.97 5.88
N ASN A 161 13.34 5.37 5.38
CA ASN A 161 12.65 5.85 4.17
C ASN A 161 12.16 7.31 4.24
N VAL A 162 12.11 7.91 5.43
CA VAL A 162 11.81 9.33 5.60
C VAL A 162 12.88 10.22 4.94
N GLU A 163 14.09 9.74 4.77
CA GLU A 163 15.15 10.44 4.05
C GLU A 163 14.85 10.61 2.55
N ASP A 164 14.00 9.73 1.98
CA ASP A 164 13.53 9.83 0.58
C ASP A 164 12.18 10.58 0.47
N MET A 165 11.88 11.46 1.40
CA MET A 165 10.76 12.38 1.30
C MET A 165 11.13 13.61 0.48
N TRP A 166 10.11 14.19 -0.13
CA TRP A 166 10.28 15.40 -0.92
C TRP A 166 10.79 16.57 -0.07
N THR A 167 11.79 17.25 -0.60
CA THR A 167 12.30 18.54 -0.11
C THR A 167 12.66 19.40 -1.31
N GLU A 168 12.84 20.69 -1.12
CA GLU A 168 13.30 21.61 -2.18
C GLU A 168 14.64 21.17 -2.81
N THR A 169 15.47 20.48 -2.03
CA THR A 169 16.74 19.93 -2.50
C THR A 169 16.64 18.52 -3.09
N ASN A 170 15.51 17.84 -2.90
CA ASN A 170 15.21 16.52 -3.45
C ASN A 170 13.80 16.47 -4.09
N PRO A 171 13.56 17.22 -5.18
CA PRO A 171 12.22 17.26 -5.82
C PRO A 171 11.81 15.97 -6.53
N GLY A 172 12.76 15.06 -6.73
CA GLY A 172 12.52 13.74 -7.34
C GLY A 172 12.25 12.60 -6.34
N ALA A 173 11.97 12.93 -5.09
CA ALA A 173 11.74 11.97 -4.04
C ALA A 173 10.58 11.00 -4.31
N SER A 174 10.65 9.82 -3.71
CA SER A 174 9.63 8.78 -3.87
C SER A 174 8.42 8.98 -2.94
N TYR A 175 8.56 9.79 -1.90
CA TYR A 175 7.52 10.05 -0.88
C TYR A 175 7.22 11.54 -0.78
N PRO A 176 5.98 11.91 -0.42
CA PRO A 176 5.58 13.30 -0.31
C PRO A 176 6.34 14.03 0.79
N ALA A 177 6.25 15.35 0.81
CA ALA A 177 6.82 16.18 1.86
C ALA A 177 6.29 15.76 3.24
N PHE A 178 7.16 15.74 4.23
CA PHE A 178 6.76 15.46 5.60
C PHE A 178 5.82 16.56 6.11
N SER A 179 4.65 16.13 6.59
CA SER A 179 3.68 17.03 7.21
C SER A 179 3.39 16.56 8.63
N TYR A 180 3.72 17.38 9.61
CA TYR A 180 3.30 17.10 10.99
C TYR A 180 1.78 17.01 11.05
N ALA A 181 1.27 15.99 11.75
CA ALA A 181 -0.15 15.75 11.82
C ALA A 181 -0.82 15.58 10.45
N ASP A 182 -0.21 14.83 9.55
CA ASP A 182 -0.67 14.62 8.18
C ASP A 182 -2.16 14.24 8.11
N GLN A 183 -2.65 13.46 9.08
CA GLN A 183 -4.06 13.10 9.23
C GLN A 183 -4.99 14.32 9.25
N LEU A 184 -4.60 15.38 9.95
CA LEU A 184 -5.40 16.61 10.13
C LEU A 184 -5.03 17.70 9.13
N ASN A 185 -3.98 17.47 8.33
CA ASN A 185 -3.38 18.47 7.48
C ASN A 185 -3.54 18.13 6.01
N LYS A 186 -2.50 17.60 5.39
CA LYS A 186 -2.44 17.35 3.94
C LYS A 186 -3.00 15.99 3.54
N GLN A 187 -2.95 15.01 4.43
CA GLN A 187 -3.36 13.61 4.21
C GLN A 187 -2.62 12.91 3.07
N ASN A 188 -1.39 13.33 2.79
CA ASN A 188 -0.55 12.74 1.75
C ASN A 188 -0.15 11.29 2.05
N ILE A 189 0.06 10.97 3.33
CA ILE A 189 0.41 9.64 3.83
C ILE A 189 -0.80 8.98 4.52
N TRP A 190 -1.62 9.76 5.21
CA TRP A 190 -2.82 9.25 5.89
C TRP A 190 -3.83 8.62 4.95
N ARG A 191 -4.01 9.21 3.78
CA ARG A 191 -4.91 8.67 2.76
C ARG A 191 -4.33 7.35 2.25
N GLU A 192 -5.14 6.29 2.22
CA GLU A 192 -4.75 4.96 1.76
C GLU A 192 -4.32 4.98 0.28
N GLY A 193 -3.12 5.51 0.06
CA GLY A 193 -2.54 5.71 -1.27
C GLY A 193 -1.86 4.44 -1.81
N SER A 194 -1.83 4.31 -3.13
CA SER A 194 -1.27 3.17 -3.86
C SER A 194 0.19 2.84 -3.50
N LYS A 195 0.94 3.81 -2.99
CA LYS A 195 2.35 3.65 -2.58
C LYS A 195 2.55 2.64 -1.44
N PHE A 196 1.54 2.42 -0.61
CA PHE A 196 1.59 1.51 0.52
C PHE A 196 0.92 0.15 0.25
N PHE A 197 0.41 -0.06 -0.97
CA PHE A 197 -0.09 -1.35 -1.41
C PHE A 197 1.04 -2.13 -2.07
N GLU A 198 1.50 -3.18 -1.42
CA GLU A 198 2.67 -3.96 -1.82
C GLU A 198 2.27 -5.39 -2.19
N LYS A 199 2.92 -5.95 -3.22
CA LYS A 199 2.75 -7.35 -3.56
C LYS A 199 3.42 -8.22 -2.51
N ALA A 200 2.67 -9.14 -1.91
CA ALA A 200 3.11 -9.97 -0.80
C ALA A 200 3.32 -11.45 -1.18
N GLY A 201 3.40 -11.74 -2.48
CA GLY A 201 3.66 -13.10 -2.94
C GLY A 201 5.00 -13.63 -2.43
N TYR A 202 5.00 -14.84 -1.91
CA TYR A 202 6.19 -15.49 -1.37
C TYR A 202 6.33 -16.95 -1.77
N MET A 203 7.56 -17.44 -1.71
CA MET A 203 7.93 -18.85 -1.69
C MET A 203 8.92 -19.06 -0.55
N ALA A 204 8.64 -20.01 0.34
CA ALA A 204 9.42 -20.24 1.53
C ALA A 204 9.87 -21.70 1.64
N LEU A 205 11.15 -21.90 1.95
CA LEU A 205 11.66 -23.18 2.42
C LEU A 205 11.33 -23.29 3.90
N ARG A 206 10.39 -24.18 4.26
CA ARG A 206 9.92 -24.34 5.64
C ARG A 206 10.77 -25.31 6.44
N GLU A 207 11.28 -26.33 5.76
CA GLU A 207 12.04 -27.36 6.41
C GLU A 207 13.06 -27.94 5.45
N ILE A 208 14.27 -28.16 5.94
CA ILE A 208 15.28 -28.98 5.32
C ILE A 208 15.89 -29.85 6.40
N THR A 209 15.80 -31.15 6.22
CA THR A 209 16.33 -32.13 7.18
C THR A 209 17.22 -33.10 6.47
N LEU A 210 18.46 -33.21 6.93
CA LEU A 210 19.41 -34.20 6.49
C LEU A 210 19.55 -35.25 7.58
N SER A 211 19.21 -36.46 7.26
CA SER A 211 19.28 -37.60 8.20
C SER A 211 20.26 -38.65 7.72
N TYR A 212 21.04 -39.19 8.64
CA TYR A 212 21.94 -40.29 8.38
C TYR A 212 21.69 -41.41 9.36
N THR A 213 21.35 -42.59 8.84
CA THR A 213 21.17 -43.81 9.66
C THR A 213 22.52 -44.46 9.89
N LEU A 214 22.93 -44.54 11.15
CA LEU A 214 24.20 -45.14 11.52
C LEU A 214 24.26 -46.63 11.18
N PRO A 215 25.40 -47.13 10.70
CA PRO A 215 25.58 -48.57 10.46
C PRO A 215 25.36 -49.39 11.71
N ARG A 216 24.75 -50.56 11.57
CA ARG A 216 24.45 -51.47 12.72
C ARG A 216 25.68 -51.87 13.54
N THR A 217 26.84 -51.91 12.93
CA THR A 217 28.11 -52.16 13.61
C THR A 217 28.46 -51.12 14.66
N TRP A 218 28.22 -49.83 14.33
CA TRP A 218 28.48 -48.72 15.22
C TRP A 218 27.44 -48.65 16.34
N ILE A 219 26.17 -48.87 16.00
CA ILE A 219 25.05 -48.88 16.96
C ILE A 219 25.27 -49.96 18.03
N LYS A 220 25.67 -51.18 17.61
CA LYS A 220 26.00 -52.26 18.54
C LYS A 220 27.21 -51.95 19.42
N ALA A 221 28.24 -51.33 18.88
CA ALA A 221 29.41 -50.92 19.67
C ALA A 221 29.03 -49.90 20.75
N MET A 222 28.05 -49.01 20.46
CA MET A 222 27.53 -48.04 21.39
C MET A 222 26.42 -48.56 22.33
N LYS A 223 26.07 -49.86 22.23
CA LYS A 223 24.99 -50.54 22.98
C LYS A 223 23.63 -49.86 22.82
N MET A 224 23.36 -49.24 21.67
CA MET A 224 22.08 -48.60 21.35
C MET A 224 21.22 -49.54 20.49
N ALA A 225 19.88 -49.41 20.57
CA ALA A 225 18.95 -50.17 19.76
C ALA A 225 18.86 -49.61 18.32
N ASN A 226 18.76 -48.24 18.20
CA ASN A 226 18.77 -47.49 16.94
C ASN A 226 19.42 -46.12 17.16
N ALA A 227 20.03 -45.59 16.10
CA ALA A 227 20.51 -44.20 16.10
C ALA A 227 20.35 -43.59 14.70
N ASN A 228 19.80 -42.39 14.66
CA ASN A 228 19.64 -41.59 13.48
C ASN A 228 20.08 -40.15 13.83
N VAL A 229 20.83 -39.51 12.94
CA VAL A 229 21.37 -38.14 13.11
C VAL A 229 20.96 -37.27 11.95
#